data_96d399aec6749eb539a2d57c57556f46
#
_entry.id   96d399aec6749eb539a2d57c57556f46
#
_cell.length_a   1.000
_cell.length_b   1.000
_cell.length_c   1.000
_cell.angle_alpha   90.00
_cell.angle_beta   90.00
_cell.angle_gamma   90.00
#
_symmetry.space_group_name_H-M   'P 1'
#
loop_
_entity.id
_entity.type
_entity.pdbx_description
1 polymer ?
#
loop_
_entity_poly.entity_id
_entity_poly.type
_entity_poly.pdbx_seq_one_letter_code
_entity_poly.pdbx_strand_id
1 'polypeptide(L)'
;LFPVVQVSGDSMEPTFKSGDILVLVKTKEINYSDLCCASWQNKTLLKRVIGMPGDSINIDSEGNVYVNDKLLEEPYVEKKSLGKCQLEFPYQVPDNKYFLLGDQRENSSDSRTPDVGCVAEDQIIGRVMFRIWPLK
;
A
#
# COMPACT_ATOMS: atom_id res chain seq x y z
N LEU A 1 19.37 0.56 -11.78
CA LEU A 1 19.67 -0.40 -10.71
C LEU A 1 18.41 -0.96 -10.12
N PHE A 2 18.55 -2.14 -9.56
CA PHE A 2 17.41 -2.89 -9.01
C PHE A 2 17.64 -3.11 -7.53
N PRO A 3 17.12 -2.20 -6.67
CA PRO A 3 17.27 -2.40 -5.23
C PRO A 3 16.62 -3.70 -4.77
N VAL A 4 17.13 -4.24 -3.67
CA VAL A 4 16.64 -5.47 -3.07
C VAL A 4 16.20 -5.14 -1.66
N VAL A 5 15.00 -5.59 -1.28
CA VAL A 5 14.49 -5.38 0.08
C VAL A 5 14.02 -6.71 0.64
N GLN A 6 14.08 -6.82 1.96
CA GLN A 6 13.53 -7.97 2.68
C GLN A 6 12.29 -7.54 3.43
N VAL A 7 11.22 -8.33 3.29
CA VAL A 7 9.95 -8.04 3.95
C VAL A 7 10.06 -8.27 5.44
N SER A 8 9.55 -7.33 6.23
CA SER A 8 9.48 -7.43 7.67
C SER A 8 8.03 -7.24 8.09
N GLY A 9 7.55 -8.13 8.97
CA GLY A 9 6.18 -8.04 9.46
C GLY A 9 5.20 -8.70 8.50
N ASP A 10 3.92 -8.60 8.84
CA ASP A 10 2.86 -9.35 8.16
C ASP A 10 1.84 -8.48 7.44
N SER A 11 2.10 -7.18 7.31
CA SER A 11 1.10 -6.24 6.77
C SER A 11 0.73 -6.51 5.31
N MET A 12 1.54 -7.29 4.60
CA MET A 12 1.27 -7.62 3.20
C MET A 12 0.88 -9.06 2.98
N GLU A 13 0.57 -9.81 4.04
CA GLU A 13 0.07 -11.16 3.86
C GLU A 13 -1.33 -11.14 3.29
N PRO A 14 -1.69 -12.09 2.47
CA PRO A 14 -0.90 -13.26 2.06
C PRO A 14 0.03 -13.04 0.88
N THR A 15 0.09 -11.83 0.34
CA THR A 15 0.87 -11.52 -0.86
C THR A 15 2.36 -11.76 -0.62
N PHE A 16 2.87 -11.24 0.50
CA PHE A 16 4.25 -11.46 0.92
C PHE A 16 4.29 -11.80 2.40
N LYS A 17 5.28 -12.57 2.78
CA LYS A 17 5.51 -12.96 4.17
C LYS A 17 6.82 -12.39 4.66
N SER A 18 6.93 -12.22 5.98
CA SER A 18 8.16 -11.78 6.59
C SER A 18 9.31 -12.68 6.17
N GLY A 19 10.42 -12.08 5.75
CA GLY A 19 11.58 -12.81 5.25
C GLY A 19 11.66 -12.91 3.74
N ASP A 20 10.55 -12.68 3.03
CA ASP A 20 10.59 -12.67 1.57
C ASP A 20 11.57 -11.61 1.09
N ILE A 21 12.27 -11.92 -0.01
CA ILE A 21 13.22 -10.98 -0.61
C ILE A 21 12.69 -10.56 -1.97
N LEU A 22 12.61 -9.27 -2.16
CA LEU A 22 11.97 -8.66 -3.32
C LEU A 22 12.98 -7.82 -4.08
N VAL A 23 12.82 -7.83 -5.41
CA VAL A 23 13.58 -6.95 -6.30
C VAL A 23 12.67 -5.83 -6.76
N LEU A 24 13.17 -4.61 -6.65
CA LEU A 24 12.43 -3.42 -7.04
C LEU A 24 12.97 -2.86 -8.34
N VAL A 25 12.14 -2.10 -9.02
CA VAL A 25 12.60 -1.17 -10.04
C VAL A 25 12.53 0.22 -9.43
N LYS A 26 13.62 0.97 -9.57
CA LYS A 26 13.71 2.33 -9.02
C LYS A 26 12.97 3.25 -9.97
N THR A 27 11.79 3.68 -9.57
CA THR A 27 10.93 4.51 -10.40
C THR A 27 10.04 5.36 -9.52
N LYS A 28 9.62 6.49 -10.04
CA LYS A 28 8.58 7.33 -9.43
C LYS A 28 7.25 7.16 -10.15
N GLU A 29 7.20 6.34 -11.20
CA GLU A 29 5.96 6.09 -11.94
C GLU A 29 5.20 4.97 -11.27
N ILE A 30 4.12 5.33 -10.62
CA ILE A 30 3.32 4.44 -9.78
C ILE A 30 1.91 4.41 -10.34
N ASN A 31 1.35 3.22 -10.45
CA ASN A 31 0.00 3.00 -10.95
C ASN A 31 -0.84 2.26 -9.92
N TYR A 32 -2.14 2.23 -10.17
CA TYR A 32 -3.08 1.48 -9.32
C TYR A 32 -2.62 0.05 -9.15
N SER A 33 -2.74 -0.46 -7.93
CA SER A 33 -2.41 -1.83 -7.53
C SER A 33 -0.93 -2.16 -7.51
N ASP A 34 -0.06 -1.23 -7.86
CA ASP A 34 1.38 -1.45 -7.74
C ASP A 34 1.75 -1.70 -6.29
N LEU A 35 2.71 -2.59 -6.08
CA LEU A 35 3.31 -2.81 -4.78
C LEU A 35 4.50 -1.86 -4.69
N CYS A 36 4.44 -0.96 -3.74
CA CYS A 36 5.30 0.20 -3.69
C CYS A 36 6.11 0.21 -2.40
N CYS A 37 7.37 0.55 -2.52
CA CYS A 37 8.23 0.81 -1.37
C CYS A 37 8.43 2.31 -1.24
N ALA A 38 8.26 2.81 -0.02
CA ALA A 38 8.39 4.22 0.26
C ALA A 38 9.16 4.42 1.56
N SER A 39 9.90 5.51 1.64
CA SER A 39 10.61 5.83 2.86
C SER A 39 9.69 6.58 3.83
N TRP A 40 9.78 6.23 5.10
CA TRP A 40 8.94 6.80 6.15
C TRP A 40 9.67 6.68 7.47
N GLN A 41 10.03 7.82 8.07
CA GLN A 41 10.68 7.85 9.39
C GLN A 41 11.85 6.87 9.50
N ASN A 42 12.78 6.96 8.56
CA ASN A 42 13.98 6.09 8.50
C ASN A 42 13.66 4.61 8.33
N LYS A 43 12.45 4.30 7.89
CA LYS A 43 12.02 2.94 7.60
C LYS A 43 11.57 2.86 6.16
N THR A 44 11.41 1.65 5.68
CA THR A 44 10.83 1.41 4.35
C THR A 44 9.47 0.76 4.55
N LEU A 45 8.46 1.39 3.99
CA LEU A 45 7.11 0.83 3.95
C LEU A 45 6.95 0.07 2.66
N LEU A 46 6.29 -1.09 2.72
CA LEU A 46 5.88 -1.85 1.55
C LEU A 46 4.36 -1.96 1.60
N LYS A 47 3.70 -1.34 0.66
CA LYS A 47 2.22 -1.28 0.64
C LYS A 47 1.75 -1.30 -0.80
N ARG A 48 0.44 -1.45 -0.98
CA ARG A 48 -0.19 -1.43 -2.30
C ARG A 48 -0.80 -0.07 -2.58
N VAL A 49 -0.64 0.41 -3.79
CA VAL A 49 -1.22 1.69 -4.22
C VAL A 49 -2.71 1.48 -4.48
N ILE A 50 -3.54 2.17 -3.72
CA ILE A 50 -4.99 2.09 -3.84
C ILE A 50 -5.55 3.37 -4.45
N GLY A 51 -5.02 4.53 -4.06
CA GLY A 51 -5.50 5.81 -4.55
C GLY A 51 -4.38 6.63 -5.15
N MET A 52 -4.68 7.30 -6.24
CA MET A 52 -3.78 8.21 -6.92
C MET A 52 -4.10 9.65 -6.53
N PRO A 53 -3.20 10.61 -6.77
CA PRO A 53 -3.47 12.01 -6.43
C PRO A 53 -4.82 12.47 -6.94
N GLY A 54 -5.61 13.09 -6.07
CA GLY A 54 -6.92 13.62 -6.41
C GLY A 54 -8.08 12.64 -6.31
N ASP A 55 -7.80 11.36 -6.10
CA ASP A 55 -8.87 10.37 -5.99
C ASP A 55 -9.68 10.56 -4.72
N SER A 56 -10.95 10.19 -4.80
CA SER A 56 -11.84 10.13 -3.64
C SER A 56 -11.88 8.68 -3.14
N ILE A 57 -11.55 8.48 -1.88
CA ILE A 57 -11.52 7.15 -1.26
C ILE A 57 -12.65 7.03 -0.26
N ASN A 58 -13.30 5.88 -0.27
CA ASN A 58 -14.28 5.54 0.75
C ASN A 58 -14.07 4.07 1.12
N ILE A 59 -14.09 3.77 2.42
CA ILE A 59 -14.00 2.40 2.91
C ILE A 59 -15.17 2.22 3.85
N ASP A 60 -16.01 1.21 3.61
CA ASP A 60 -17.18 0.99 4.46
C ASP A 60 -16.82 0.14 5.67
N SER A 61 -17.80 -0.07 6.53
CA SER A 61 -17.57 -0.78 7.80
C SER A 61 -17.16 -2.23 7.60
N GLU A 62 -17.42 -2.80 6.43
CA GLU A 62 -17.05 -4.17 6.10
C GLU A 62 -15.68 -4.24 5.41
N GLY A 63 -15.07 -3.09 5.14
CA GLY A 63 -13.76 -3.06 4.51
C GLY A 63 -13.78 -3.02 3.00
N ASN A 64 -14.94 -2.82 2.39
CA ASN A 64 -15.00 -2.61 0.94
C ASN A 64 -14.42 -1.24 0.60
N VAL A 65 -13.56 -1.20 -0.40
CA VAL A 65 -12.87 0.02 -0.81
C VAL A 65 -13.50 0.53 -2.09
N TYR A 66 -13.80 1.82 -2.10
CA TYR A 66 -14.33 2.51 -3.27
C TYR A 66 -13.37 3.60 -3.66
N VAL A 67 -13.03 3.66 -4.94
CA VAL A 67 -12.19 4.71 -5.50
C VAL A 67 -13.03 5.44 -6.53
N ASN A 68 -13.25 6.75 -6.32
CA ASN A 68 -14.10 7.58 -7.17
C ASN A 68 -15.47 6.92 -7.35
N ASP A 69 -16.04 6.45 -6.23
CA ASP A 69 -17.36 5.82 -6.14
C ASP A 69 -17.49 4.47 -6.82
N LYS A 70 -16.37 3.88 -7.25
CA LYS A 70 -16.39 2.54 -7.85
C LYS A 70 -15.84 1.53 -6.88
N LEU A 71 -16.58 0.46 -6.67
CA LEU A 71 -16.10 -0.65 -5.82
C LEU A 71 -14.88 -1.28 -6.44
N LEU A 72 -13.84 -1.37 -5.63
CA LEU A 72 -12.58 -1.98 -6.05
C LEU A 72 -12.66 -3.49 -5.84
N GLU A 73 -12.27 -4.26 -6.87
CA GLU A 73 -12.10 -5.70 -6.71
C GLU A 73 -10.72 -5.95 -6.19
N GLU A 74 -10.65 -6.69 -5.08
CA GLU A 74 -9.38 -6.85 -4.36
C GLU A 74 -9.08 -8.31 -4.10
N PRO A 75 -8.72 -9.08 -5.15
CA PRO A 75 -8.44 -10.51 -4.98
C PRO A 75 -7.22 -10.79 -4.11
N TYR A 76 -6.36 -9.81 -3.92
CA TYR A 76 -5.17 -9.92 -3.07
C TYR A 76 -5.48 -9.81 -1.59
N VAL A 77 -6.70 -9.39 -1.22
CA VAL A 77 -7.11 -9.27 0.17
C VAL A 77 -7.81 -10.56 0.58
N GLU A 78 -7.27 -11.23 1.59
CA GLU A 78 -7.84 -12.47 2.07
C GLU A 78 -9.09 -12.22 2.91
N LYS A 79 -9.02 -11.22 3.80
CA LYS A 79 -10.14 -10.88 4.68
C LYS A 79 -10.30 -9.37 4.69
N LYS A 80 -11.43 -8.91 4.20
CA LYS A 80 -11.73 -7.47 4.21
C LYS A 80 -11.94 -6.99 5.62
N SER A 81 -11.46 -5.80 5.90
CA SER A 81 -11.61 -5.17 7.22
C SER A 81 -11.34 -3.69 7.07
N LEU A 82 -12.08 -2.87 7.80
CA LEU A 82 -11.77 -1.44 7.90
C LEU A 82 -10.45 -1.26 8.65
N GLY A 83 -10.14 -2.16 9.57
CA GLY A 83 -8.90 -2.13 10.31
C GLY A 83 -8.75 -0.87 11.15
N LYS A 84 -7.49 -0.50 11.39
CA LYS A 84 -7.19 0.76 12.08
C LYS A 84 -7.41 1.90 11.09
N CYS A 85 -8.43 2.70 11.34
CA CYS A 85 -8.80 3.76 10.43
C CYS A 85 -9.30 4.96 11.23
N GLN A 86 -8.69 6.11 11.00
CA GLN A 86 -9.07 7.35 11.66
C GLN A 86 -9.46 8.42 10.65
N LEU A 87 -9.75 7.99 9.40
CA LEU A 87 -10.16 8.91 8.35
C LEU A 87 -11.65 9.15 8.40
N GLU A 88 -12.04 10.34 7.98
CA GLU A 88 -13.42 10.65 7.64
C GLU A 88 -13.58 10.46 6.14
N PHE A 89 -14.68 9.86 5.75
CA PHE A 89 -14.94 9.57 4.34
C PHE A 89 -16.08 10.44 3.82
N PRO A 90 -16.08 10.79 2.53
CA PRO A 90 -15.07 10.46 1.55
C PRO A 90 -13.76 11.21 1.83
N TYR A 91 -12.64 10.57 1.58
CA TYR A 91 -11.33 11.14 1.79
C TYR A 91 -10.69 11.44 0.44
N GLN A 92 -10.24 12.67 0.22
CA GLN A 92 -9.60 13.03 -1.03
C GLN A 92 -8.09 12.95 -0.89
N VAL A 93 -7.46 12.17 -1.79
CA VAL A 93 -6.01 12.01 -1.79
C VAL A 93 -5.39 13.34 -2.24
N PRO A 94 -4.47 13.91 -1.45
CA PRO A 94 -3.84 15.17 -1.82
C PRO A 94 -3.05 15.08 -3.13
N ASP A 95 -2.84 16.23 -3.75
CA ASP A 95 -2.00 16.32 -4.94
C ASP A 95 -0.60 15.81 -4.62
N ASN A 96 0.00 15.13 -5.57
CA ASN A 96 1.36 14.60 -5.48
C ASN A 96 1.53 13.56 -4.37
N LYS A 97 0.42 12.97 -3.91
CA LYS A 97 0.47 11.92 -2.88
C LYS A 97 -0.32 10.71 -3.32
N TYR A 98 -0.02 9.60 -2.68
CA TYR A 98 -0.63 8.31 -2.98
C TYR A 98 -1.23 7.73 -1.71
N PHE A 99 -2.37 7.07 -1.85
CA PHE A 99 -3.06 6.40 -0.76
C PHE A 99 -2.68 4.93 -0.81
N LEU A 100 -2.01 4.47 0.23
CA LEU A 100 -1.46 3.11 0.27
C LEU A 100 -2.13 2.29 1.36
N LEU A 101 -2.43 1.03 1.04
CA LEU A 101 -2.95 0.09 2.03
C LEU A 101 -2.11 -1.17 2.05
N GLY A 102 -1.97 -1.76 3.23
CA GLY A 102 -1.46 -3.13 3.35
C GLY A 102 -2.52 -4.12 2.93
N ASP A 103 -2.10 -5.25 2.38
CA ASP A 103 -3.05 -6.29 1.97
C ASP A 103 -3.67 -6.98 3.17
N GLN A 104 -2.94 -7.07 4.29
CA GLN A 104 -3.48 -7.59 5.54
C GLN A 104 -4.25 -6.44 6.22
N ARG A 105 -5.48 -6.23 5.82
CA ARG A 105 -6.26 -5.05 6.19
C ARG A 105 -6.48 -4.91 7.68
N GLU A 106 -6.62 -6.02 8.37
CA GLU A 106 -6.88 -6.00 9.79
C GLU A 106 -5.65 -5.58 10.60
N ASN A 107 -4.45 -5.81 10.06
CA ASN A 107 -3.21 -5.60 10.79
C ASN A 107 -2.17 -4.90 9.92
N SER A 108 -2.47 -3.68 9.53
CA SER A 108 -1.56 -2.86 8.73
C SER A 108 -1.67 -1.42 9.15
N SER A 109 -0.54 -0.78 9.42
CA SER A 109 -0.48 0.66 9.60
C SER A 109 -0.16 1.28 8.25
N ASP A 110 -1.07 2.10 7.74
CA ASP A 110 -0.96 2.62 6.39
C ASP A 110 -1.71 3.95 6.29
N SER A 111 -2.14 4.32 5.08
CA SER A 111 -2.74 5.64 4.87
C SER A 111 -4.03 5.87 5.64
N ARG A 112 -4.61 4.81 6.23
CA ARG A 112 -5.83 4.96 7.04
C ARG A 112 -5.57 5.65 8.38
N THR A 113 -4.33 5.77 8.79
CA THR A 113 -4.00 6.42 10.06
C THR A 113 -3.16 7.66 9.81
N PRO A 114 -3.34 8.72 10.64
CA PRO A 114 -2.65 10.00 10.39
C PRO A 114 -1.14 9.91 10.55
N ASP A 115 -0.63 8.98 11.36
CA ASP A 115 0.82 8.89 11.55
C ASP A 115 1.54 8.42 10.29
N VAL A 116 0.91 7.58 9.47
CA VAL A 116 1.47 7.21 8.18
C VAL A 116 0.97 8.17 7.11
N GLY A 117 -0.35 8.32 6.99
CA GLY A 117 -0.97 9.20 6.01
C GLY A 117 -0.71 8.77 4.59
N CYS A 118 -0.99 9.65 3.66
CA CYS A 118 -0.63 9.46 2.26
C CYS A 118 0.85 9.71 2.07
N VAL A 119 1.43 9.03 1.09
CA VAL A 119 2.86 9.08 0.83
C VAL A 119 3.12 10.01 -0.34
N ALA A 120 4.07 10.92 -0.15
CA ALA A 120 4.42 11.88 -1.20
C ALA A 120 5.28 11.21 -2.27
N GLU A 121 5.23 11.77 -3.46
CA GLU A 121 5.98 11.23 -4.59
C GLU A 121 7.47 11.13 -4.28
N ASP A 122 8.03 12.11 -3.58
CA ASP A 122 9.46 12.10 -3.29
C ASP A 122 9.85 11.06 -2.23
N GLN A 123 8.88 10.44 -1.56
CA GLN A 123 9.15 9.35 -0.64
C GLN A 123 9.23 7.99 -1.36
N ILE A 124 8.76 7.91 -2.59
CA ILE A 124 8.71 6.65 -3.34
C ILE A 124 10.13 6.20 -3.66
N ILE A 125 10.47 4.97 -3.25
CA ILE A 125 11.74 4.35 -3.59
C ILE A 125 11.64 3.61 -4.91
N GLY A 126 10.53 2.88 -5.10
CA GLY A 126 10.32 2.11 -6.30
C GLY A 126 9.12 1.19 -6.14
N ARG A 127 8.89 0.37 -7.15
CA ARG A 127 7.83 -0.64 -7.10
C ARG A 127 8.43 -2.03 -7.20
N VAL A 128 7.71 -3.01 -6.68
CA VAL A 128 8.17 -4.39 -6.67
C VAL A 128 8.08 -4.96 -8.07
N MET A 129 9.17 -5.56 -8.54
CA MET A 129 9.17 -6.32 -9.78
C MET A 129 8.78 -7.76 -9.52
N PHE A 130 9.48 -8.42 -8.61
CA PHE A 130 9.19 -9.82 -8.28
C PHE A 130 9.90 -10.20 -6.98
N ARG A 131 9.47 -11.35 -6.44
CA ARG A 131 10.10 -11.95 -5.28
C ARG A 131 11.14 -12.97 -5.77
N ILE A 132 12.34 -12.91 -5.19
CA ILE A 132 13.39 -13.86 -5.54
C ILE A 132 13.65 -14.90 -4.45
N TRP A 133 13.11 -14.71 -3.25
CA TRP A 133 13.30 -15.65 -2.16
C TRP A 133 12.09 -15.62 -1.25
N PRO A 134 11.60 -16.73 -0.71
CA PRO A 134 12.09 -18.08 -0.99
C PRO A 134 11.75 -18.54 -2.39
N LEU A 135 12.51 -19.50 -2.86
CA LEU A 135 12.23 -20.11 -4.15
C LEU A 135 10.96 -20.92 -4.07
N LYS A 136 10.20 -20.85 -5.15
CA LYS A 136 9.02 -21.64 -5.34
C LYS A 136 7.74 -20.90 -4.94
#